data_117fe01bea0a255f336cf0846e61c255
#
_entry.id   117fe01bea0a255f336cf0846e61c255
#
_cell.length_a   1.000
_cell.length_b   1.000
_cell.length_c   1.000
_cell.angle_alpha   90.00
_cell.angle_beta   90.00
_cell.angle_gamma   90.00
#
_symmetry.space_group_name_H-M   'P 1'
#
loop_
_entity.id
_entity.type
_entity.pdbx_description
1 polymer ?
#
loop_
_entity_poly.entity_id
_entity_poly.type
_entity_poly.pdbx_seq_one_letter_code
_entity_poly.pdbx_strand_id
1 'polypeptide(L)'
;VAGYYFDSSALVKRYAYESGTDWVLRVTDPTSDNEIVVARIAGAEVLAAIVRKQRAGEVSGIQAQQAVADFEADFETEYDVIEVTPAVVMRAMDLIKRYGLRGYDSIQLACAMEVNEVRLLVGLASLVFVSADGRLNEVARAEGLPVEDPSAQG
;
A
#
# COMPACT_ATOMS: atom_id res chain seq x y z
N VAL A 1 -10.19 -12.34 -10.50
CA VAL A 1 -9.87 -11.72 -9.21
C VAL A 1 -8.38 -11.42 -9.14
N ALA A 2 -8.02 -10.16 -9.17
CA ALA A 2 -6.64 -9.71 -9.07
C ALA A 2 -6.28 -9.41 -7.62
N GLY A 3 -5.01 -9.62 -7.25
CA GLY A 3 -4.47 -9.25 -5.96
C GLY A 3 -3.56 -8.04 -6.08
N TYR A 4 -3.80 -7.06 -5.23
CA TYR A 4 -3.02 -5.81 -5.17
C TYR A 4 -2.50 -5.59 -3.77
N TYR A 5 -1.22 -5.27 -3.69
CA TYR A 5 -0.62 -4.81 -2.45
C TYR A 5 -0.47 -3.29 -2.51
N PHE A 6 -1.06 -2.58 -1.57
CA PHE A 6 -0.99 -1.12 -1.51
C PHE A 6 -0.02 -0.70 -0.41
N ASP A 7 0.99 0.10 -0.78
CA ASP A 7 1.76 0.80 0.23
C ASP A 7 0.98 2.04 0.72
N SER A 8 1.50 2.73 1.72
CA SER A 8 0.81 3.86 2.33
C SER A 8 0.63 5.03 1.38
N SER A 9 1.60 5.28 0.49
CA SER A 9 1.55 6.38 -0.47
C SER A 9 0.40 6.23 -1.45
N ALA A 10 0.09 5.00 -1.84
CA ALA A 10 -1.01 4.69 -2.73
C ALA A 10 -2.35 4.60 -1.97
N LEU A 11 -2.34 3.99 -0.79
CA LEU A 11 -3.56 3.76 -0.02
C LEU A 11 -4.22 5.05 0.45
N VAL A 12 -3.43 6.05 0.86
CA VAL A 12 -3.95 7.36 1.31
C VAL A 12 -4.79 8.04 0.22
N LYS A 13 -4.53 7.76 -1.04
CA LYS A 13 -5.26 8.34 -2.18
C LYS A 13 -6.75 7.97 -2.18
N ARG A 14 -7.12 6.87 -1.54
CA ARG A 14 -8.53 6.49 -1.40
C ARG A 14 -9.29 7.43 -0.47
N TYR A 15 -8.60 8.02 0.51
CA TYR A 15 -9.20 8.77 1.62
C TYR A 15 -9.00 10.29 1.53
N ALA A 16 -8.02 10.73 0.75
CA ALA A 16 -7.74 12.14 0.51
C ALA A 16 -7.49 12.35 -0.97
N TYR A 17 -8.28 13.21 -1.62
CA TYR A 17 -8.23 13.36 -3.06
C TYR A 17 -6.90 13.95 -3.51
N GLU A 18 -6.24 13.27 -4.42
CA GLU A 18 -5.01 13.68 -5.07
C GLU A 18 -4.84 12.95 -6.41
N SER A 19 -3.73 13.18 -7.11
CA SER A 19 -3.46 12.47 -8.37
C SER A 19 -3.51 10.96 -8.17
N GLY A 20 -4.29 10.26 -8.97
CA GLY A 20 -4.44 8.80 -8.92
C GLY A 20 -5.62 8.29 -8.09
N THR A 21 -6.32 9.17 -7.37
CA THR A 21 -7.46 8.79 -6.52
C THR A 21 -8.53 8.01 -7.30
N ASP A 22 -8.88 8.48 -8.50
CA ASP A 22 -9.94 7.84 -9.27
C ASP A 22 -9.60 6.39 -9.62
N TRP A 23 -8.34 6.13 -9.99
CA TRP A 23 -7.87 4.77 -10.25
C TRP A 23 -7.93 3.91 -8.98
N VAL A 24 -7.43 4.45 -7.85
CA VAL A 24 -7.46 3.74 -6.57
C VAL A 24 -8.89 3.39 -6.17
N LEU A 25 -9.84 4.32 -6.32
CA LEU A 25 -11.24 4.06 -6.01
C LEU A 25 -11.83 2.92 -6.84
N ARG A 26 -11.47 2.84 -8.12
CA ARG A 26 -11.93 1.75 -8.99
C ARG A 26 -11.36 0.40 -8.54
N VAL A 27 -10.07 0.35 -8.25
CA VAL A 27 -9.39 -0.90 -7.87
C VAL A 27 -9.85 -1.40 -6.50
N THR A 28 -10.10 -0.49 -5.57
CA THR A 28 -10.50 -0.84 -4.20
C THR A 28 -12.00 -0.94 -4.00
N ASP A 29 -12.79 -0.73 -5.05
CA ASP A 29 -14.25 -0.86 -4.97
C ASP A 29 -14.60 -2.30 -4.55
N PRO A 30 -15.37 -2.50 -3.48
CA PRO A 30 -15.74 -3.84 -3.03
C PRO A 30 -16.44 -4.69 -4.11
N THR A 31 -17.11 -4.05 -5.07
CA THR A 31 -17.80 -4.77 -6.15
C THR A 31 -16.84 -5.29 -7.23
N SER A 32 -15.57 -4.86 -7.21
CA SER A 32 -14.56 -5.32 -8.16
C SER A 32 -14.07 -6.74 -7.88
N ASP A 33 -14.33 -7.27 -6.68
CA ASP A 33 -13.82 -8.55 -6.20
C ASP A 33 -12.29 -8.63 -6.16
N ASN A 34 -11.59 -7.51 -6.25
CA ASN A 34 -10.14 -7.49 -6.08
C ASN A 34 -9.75 -7.75 -4.63
N GLU A 35 -8.67 -8.49 -4.45
CA GLU A 35 -8.07 -8.70 -3.15
C GLU A 35 -7.09 -7.55 -2.87
N ILE A 36 -7.31 -6.84 -1.77
CA ILE A 36 -6.47 -5.70 -1.38
C ILE A 36 -5.68 -6.07 -0.13
N VAL A 37 -4.38 -6.15 -0.29
CA VAL A 37 -3.44 -6.54 0.77
C VAL A 37 -2.68 -5.31 1.24
N VAL A 38 -2.58 -5.12 2.55
CA VAL A 38 -1.85 -4.01 3.16
C VAL A 38 -1.04 -4.52 4.36
N ALA A 39 0.06 -3.86 4.67
CA ALA A 39 0.81 -4.16 5.89
C ALA A 39 0.16 -3.49 7.10
N ARG A 40 0.27 -4.13 8.26
CA ARG A 40 -0.26 -3.56 9.52
C ARG A 40 0.27 -2.15 9.77
N ILE A 41 1.54 -1.90 9.47
CA ILE A 41 2.14 -0.58 9.67
C ILE A 41 1.51 0.51 8.82
N ALA A 42 0.85 0.16 7.71
CA ALA A 42 0.15 1.14 6.88
C ALA A 42 -0.93 1.87 7.67
N GLY A 43 -1.50 1.27 8.70
CA GLY A 43 -2.47 1.93 9.56
C GLY A 43 -1.92 3.23 10.14
N ALA A 44 -0.74 3.18 10.75
CA ALA A 44 -0.09 4.36 11.31
C ALA A 44 0.33 5.36 10.22
N GLU A 45 0.86 4.87 9.11
CA GLU A 45 1.35 5.74 8.03
C GLU A 45 0.22 6.50 7.33
N VAL A 46 -0.91 5.85 7.05
CA VAL A 46 -2.06 6.49 6.41
C VAL A 46 -2.68 7.53 7.34
N LEU A 47 -2.87 7.21 8.62
CA LEU A 47 -3.38 8.18 9.59
C LEU A 47 -2.44 9.38 9.71
N ALA A 48 -1.13 9.14 9.78
CA ALA A 48 -0.15 10.22 9.84
C ALA A 48 -0.23 11.13 8.59
N ALA A 49 -0.41 10.55 7.40
CA ALA A 49 -0.56 11.30 6.16
C ALA A 49 -1.82 12.16 6.15
N ILE A 50 -2.95 11.64 6.61
CA ILE A 50 -4.22 12.40 6.71
C ILE A 50 -4.07 13.57 7.67
N VAL A 51 -3.47 13.33 8.84
CA VAL A 51 -3.26 14.39 9.85
C VAL A 51 -2.32 15.48 9.32
N ARG A 52 -1.26 15.10 8.61
CA ARG A 52 -0.36 16.08 7.98
C ARG A 52 -1.09 16.95 6.95
N LYS A 53 -1.95 16.35 6.13
CA LYS A 53 -2.77 17.09 5.16
C LYS A 53 -3.70 18.10 5.85
N GLN A 54 -4.31 17.70 6.95
CA GLN A 54 -5.14 18.61 7.75
C GLN A 54 -4.33 19.78 8.30
N ARG A 55 -3.17 19.50 8.89
CA ARG A 55 -2.31 20.53 9.48
C ARG A 55 -1.74 21.48 8.43
N ALA A 56 -1.53 20.99 7.21
CA ALA A 56 -1.09 21.81 6.07
C ALA A 56 -2.24 22.60 5.42
N GLY A 57 -3.47 22.43 5.88
CA GLY A 57 -4.65 23.10 5.32
C GLY A 57 -5.14 22.53 3.99
N GLU A 58 -4.65 21.36 3.58
CA GLU A 58 -5.07 20.72 2.33
C GLU A 58 -6.46 20.08 2.44
N VAL A 59 -6.84 19.66 3.64
CA VAL A 59 -8.18 19.16 3.95
C VAL A 59 -8.69 19.81 5.22
N SER A 60 -10.01 19.96 5.35
CA SER A 60 -10.63 20.51 6.56
C SER A 60 -10.59 19.51 7.72
N GLY A 61 -10.87 19.98 8.93
CA GLY A 61 -10.99 19.10 10.10
C GLY A 61 -12.10 18.06 9.94
N ILE A 62 -13.24 18.45 9.34
CA ILE A 62 -14.37 17.54 9.10
C ILE A 62 -13.98 16.50 8.05
N GLN A 63 -13.32 16.92 6.97
CA GLN A 63 -12.84 15.99 5.94
C GLN A 63 -11.84 14.98 6.51
N ALA A 64 -10.91 15.44 7.35
CA ALA A 64 -9.93 14.57 7.99
C ALA A 64 -10.60 13.56 8.93
N GLN A 65 -11.57 13.99 9.75
CA GLN A 65 -12.32 13.09 10.63
C GLN A 65 -13.05 12.02 9.84
N GLN A 66 -13.69 12.38 8.74
CA GLN A 66 -14.40 11.42 7.89
C GLN A 66 -13.42 10.44 7.23
N ALA A 67 -12.31 10.94 6.72
CA ALA A 67 -11.28 10.12 6.09
C ALA A 67 -10.71 9.10 7.08
N VAL A 68 -10.42 9.52 8.32
CA VAL A 68 -9.92 8.62 9.37
C VAL A 68 -10.96 7.54 9.70
N ALA A 69 -12.23 7.92 9.87
CA ALA A 69 -13.30 6.98 10.19
C ALA A 69 -13.48 5.94 9.07
N ASP A 70 -13.48 6.39 7.82
CA ASP A 70 -13.61 5.50 6.66
C ASP A 70 -12.43 4.55 6.56
N PHE A 71 -11.21 5.07 6.74
CA PHE A 71 -10.01 4.24 6.70
C PHE A 71 -10.02 3.18 7.81
N GLU A 72 -10.34 3.57 9.04
CA GLU A 72 -10.36 2.63 10.15
C GLU A 72 -11.38 1.51 9.94
N ALA A 73 -12.55 1.83 9.40
CA ALA A 73 -13.57 0.83 9.07
C ALA A 73 -13.08 -0.12 7.97
N ASP A 74 -12.50 0.39 6.91
CA ASP A 74 -11.98 -0.42 5.81
C ASP A 74 -10.79 -1.28 6.25
N PHE A 75 -9.92 -0.72 7.08
CA PHE A 75 -8.75 -1.43 7.60
C PHE A 75 -9.16 -2.66 8.42
N GLU A 76 -10.27 -2.56 9.13
CA GLU A 76 -10.80 -3.65 9.95
C GLU A 76 -11.53 -4.71 9.11
N THR A 77 -12.23 -4.31 8.04
CA THR A 77 -13.19 -5.21 7.36
C THR A 77 -12.90 -5.48 5.89
N GLU A 78 -12.21 -4.57 5.19
CA GLU A 78 -12.06 -4.66 3.72
C GLU A 78 -10.70 -5.21 3.27
N TYR A 79 -9.65 -4.98 4.04
CA TYR A 79 -8.29 -5.32 3.64
C TYR A 79 -7.79 -6.59 4.26
N ASP A 80 -6.97 -7.33 3.51
CA ASP A 80 -6.16 -8.41 4.05
C ASP A 80 -4.91 -7.80 4.68
N VAL A 81 -4.90 -7.69 6.00
CA VAL A 81 -3.82 -7.04 6.73
C VAL A 81 -2.72 -8.05 7.08
N ILE A 82 -1.50 -7.75 6.63
CA ILE A 82 -0.33 -8.62 6.82
C ILE A 82 0.51 -8.10 7.98
N GLU A 83 0.83 -9.00 8.90
CA GLU A 83 1.66 -8.68 10.06
C GLU A 83 3.13 -8.52 9.66
N VAL A 84 3.82 -7.61 10.34
CA VAL A 84 5.28 -7.43 10.19
C VAL A 84 5.97 -8.48 11.08
N THR A 85 6.33 -9.60 10.47
CA THR A 85 6.96 -10.72 11.16
C THR A 85 8.48 -10.58 11.20
N PRO A 86 9.17 -11.40 12.02
CA PRO A 86 10.65 -11.46 11.96
C PRO A 86 11.17 -11.76 10.54
N ALA A 87 10.51 -12.63 9.79
CA ALA A 87 10.92 -12.95 8.41
C ALA A 87 10.79 -11.74 7.48
N VAL A 88 9.73 -10.95 7.63
CA VAL A 88 9.55 -9.70 6.88
C VAL A 88 10.68 -8.73 7.20
N VAL A 89 11.01 -8.55 8.48
CA VAL A 89 12.08 -7.64 8.90
C VAL A 89 13.43 -8.09 8.34
N MET A 90 13.73 -9.39 8.38
CA MET A 90 14.97 -9.92 7.81
C MET A 90 15.06 -9.64 6.30
N ARG A 91 13.99 -9.85 5.57
CA ARG A 91 13.94 -9.54 4.13
C ARG A 91 14.11 -8.05 3.89
N ALA A 92 13.47 -7.21 4.69
CA ALA A 92 13.64 -5.75 4.62
C ALA A 92 15.09 -5.33 4.83
N MET A 93 15.76 -5.90 5.82
CA MET A 93 17.18 -5.63 6.09
C MET A 93 18.05 -5.98 4.87
N ASP A 94 17.76 -7.08 4.20
CA ASP A 94 18.45 -7.49 2.99
C ASP A 94 18.22 -6.50 1.85
N LEU A 95 16.98 -6.06 1.65
CA LEU A 95 16.64 -5.05 0.65
C LEU A 95 17.36 -3.72 0.91
N ILE A 96 17.46 -3.31 2.18
CA ILE A 96 18.19 -2.09 2.56
C ILE A 96 19.66 -2.22 2.17
N LYS A 97 20.29 -3.36 2.47
CA LYS A 97 21.70 -3.59 2.14
C LYS A 97 21.96 -3.57 0.63
N ARG A 98 21.02 -4.11 -0.16
CA ARG A 98 21.20 -4.19 -1.63
C ARG A 98 20.85 -2.89 -2.35
N TYR A 99 19.82 -2.17 -1.90
CA TYR A 99 19.26 -1.05 -2.65
C TYR A 99 19.33 0.29 -1.93
N GLY A 100 19.62 0.31 -0.63
CA GLY A 100 19.64 1.55 0.14
C GLY A 100 18.25 2.15 0.37
N LEU A 101 17.19 1.34 0.40
CA LEU A 101 15.84 1.80 0.68
C LEU A 101 15.72 2.29 2.13
N ARG A 102 14.77 3.21 2.35
CA ARG A 102 14.39 3.63 3.70
C ARG A 102 13.69 2.49 4.43
N GLY A 103 13.75 2.51 5.77
CA GLY A 103 13.23 1.44 6.60
C GLY A 103 11.78 1.07 6.32
N TYR A 104 10.87 2.06 6.31
CA TYR A 104 9.46 1.79 6.05
C TYR A 104 9.20 1.26 4.64
N ASP A 105 9.87 1.82 3.63
CA ASP A 105 9.71 1.38 2.25
C ASP A 105 10.16 -0.07 2.08
N SER A 106 11.26 -0.45 2.74
CA SER A 106 11.75 -1.83 2.69
C SER A 106 10.82 -2.81 3.39
N ILE A 107 10.18 -2.40 4.49
CA ILE A 107 9.16 -3.22 5.16
C ILE A 107 7.94 -3.41 4.25
N GLN A 108 7.48 -2.37 3.59
CA GLN A 108 6.36 -2.45 2.65
C GLN A 108 6.65 -3.45 1.52
N LEU A 109 7.80 -3.32 0.89
CA LEU A 109 8.18 -4.23 -0.20
C LEU A 109 8.38 -5.66 0.30
N ALA A 110 9.01 -5.84 1.45
CA ALA A 110 9.22 -7.16 2.05
C ALA A 110 7.89 -7.87 2.35
N CYS A 111 6.89 -7.15 2.88
CA CYS A 111 5.55 -7.69 3.10
C CYS A 111 4.93 -8.19 1.80
N ALA A 112 5.00 -7.37 0.75
CA ALA A 112 4.46 -7.75 -0.56
C ALA A 112 5.14 -9.00 -1.11
N MET A 113 6.46 -9.09 -0.99
CA MET A 113 7.23 -10.24 -1.47
C MET A 113 6.87 -11.52 -0.72
N GLU A 114 6.72 -11.46 0.61
CA GLU A 114 6.31 -12.62 1.42
C GLU A 114 4.92 -13.12 1.00
N VAL A 115 3.96 -12.23 0.84
CA VAL A 115 2.61 -12.59 0.40
C VAL A 115 2.64 -13.19 -1.01
N ASN A 116 3.42 -12.57 -1.89
CA ASN A 116 3.51 -13.02 -3.27
C ASN A 116 4.08 -14.45 -3.39
N GLU A 117 5.07 -14.78 -2.58
CA GLU A 117 5.63 -16.14 -2.57
C GLU A 117 4.55 -17.17 -2.20
N VAL A 118 3.74 -16.88 -1.20
CA VAL A 118 2.65 -17.79 -0.79
C VAL A 118 1.61 -17.90 -1.91
N ARG A 119 1.24 -16.79 -2.54
CA ARG A 119 0.27 -16.79 -3.65
C ARG A 119 0.75 -17.68 -4.80
N LEU A 120 2.01 -17.53 -5.20
CA LEU A 120 2.58 -18.32 -6.29
C LEU A 120 2.64 -19.81 -5.94
N LEU A 121 2.97 -20.15 -4.68
CA LEU A 121 3.02 -21.53 -4.23
C LEU A 121 1.66 -22.23 -4.30
N VAL A 122 0.57 -21.52 -4.09
CA VAL A 122 -0.78 -22.08 -4.17
C VAL A 122 -1.44 -21.89 -5.54
N GLY A 123 -0.66 -21.46 -6.54
CA GLY A 123 -1.12 -21.37 -7.93
C GLY A 123 -1.90 -20.11 -8.27
N LEU A 124 -1.87 -19.08 -7.42
CA LEU A 124 -2.49 -17.80 -7.71
C LEU A 124 -1.57 -16.93 -8.58
N ALA A 125 -2.17 -15.95 -9.28
CA ALA A 125 -1.41 -14.97 -10.05
C ALA A 125 -0.57 -14.09 -9.13
N SER A 126 0.52 -13.52 -9.69
CA SER A 126 1.39 -12.61 -8.96
C SER A 126 0.62 -11.41 -8.42
N LEU A 127 1.00 -11.02 -7.20
CA LEU A 127 0.49 -9.81 -6.55
C LEU A 127 1.03 -8.57 -7.29
N VAL A 128 0.17 -7.60 -7.54
CA VAL A 128 0.59 -6.32 -8.12
C VAL A 128 0.95 -5.36 -6.99
N PHE A 129 2.16 -4.81 -7.04
CA PHE A 129 2.63 -3.83 -6.07
C PHE A 129 2.18 -2.43 -6.49
N VAL A 130 1.44 -1.74 -5.62
CA VAL A 130 0.88 -0.42 -5.90
C VAL A 130 1.51 0.62 -4.99
N SER A 131 2.25 1.56 -5.58
CA SER A 131 2.94 2.63 -4.86
C SER A 131 3.07 3.86 -5.75
N ALA A 132 3.03 5.03 -5.13
CA ALA A 132 3.29 6.30 -5.80
C ALA A 132 4.78 6.71 -5.71
N ASP A 133 5.62 5.90 -5.07
CA ASP A 133 7.05 6.18 -4.91
C ASP A 133 7.83 5.54 -6.06
N GLY A 134 8.39 6.37 -6.95
CA GLY A 134 9.11 5.89 -8.14
C GLY A 134 10.32 5.05 -7.82
N ARG A 135 11.09 5.41 -6.80
CA ARG A 135 12.28 4.66 -6.38
C ARG A 135 11.90 3.28 -5.85
N LEU A 136 10.89 3.21 -5.00
CA LEU A 136 10.39 1.95 -4.47
C LEU A 136 9.84 1.06 -5.59
N ASN A 137 9.15 1.65 -6.55
CA ASN A 137 8.62 0.92 -7.72
C ASN A 137 9.73 0.31 -8.58
N GLU A 138 10.84 1.04 -8.78
CA GLU A 138 12.00 0.49 -9.50
C GLU A 138 12.56 -0.75 -8.80
N VAL A 139 12.68 -0.70 -7.48
CA VAL A 139 13.19 -1.83 -6.70
C VAL A 139 12.20 -3.00 -6.74
N ALA A 140 10.91 -2.72 -6.61
CA ALA A 140 9.88 -3.76 -6.71
C ALA A 140 9.94 -4.50 -8.05
N ARG A 141 10.11 -3.77 -9.16
CA ARG A 141 10.30 -4.39 -10.48
C ARG A 141 11.56 -5.22 -10.55
N ALA A 142 12.66 -4.72 -9.99
CA ALA A 142 13.94 -5.46 -9.95
C ALA A 142 13.81 -6.77 -9.17
N GLU A 143 12.93 -6.82 -8.16
CA GLU A 143 12.62 -8.02 -7.39
C GLU A 143 11.56 -8.90 -8.03
N GLY A 144 11.06 -8.54 -9.21
CA GLY A 144 10.17 -9.39 -10.01
C GLY A 144 8.67 -9.16 -9.80
N LEU A 145 8.27 -8.12 -9.09
CA LEU A 145 6.86 -7.81 -8.92
C LEU A 145 6.32 -6.95 -10.07
N PRO A 146 5.12 -7.23 -10.57
CA PRO A 146 4.42 -6.26 -11.39
C PRO A 146 4.06 -5.04 -10.54
N VAL A 147 4.13 -3.86 -11.13
CA VAL A 147 3.97 -2.59 -10.41
C VAL A 147 2.95 -1.70 -11.13
N GLU A 148 2.11 -1.05 -10.35
CA GLU A 148 1.25 0.05 -10.80
C GLU A 148 1.48 1.29 -9.95
N ASP A 149 1.65 2.43 -10.60
CA ASP A 149 1.71 3.73 -9.94
C ASP A 149 0.37 4.44 -10.16
N PRO A 150 -0.42 4.69 -9.10
CA PRO A 150 -1.72 5.36 -9.27
C PRO A 150 -1.61 6.73 -9.93
N SER A 151 -0.53 7.45 -9.66
CA SER A 151 -0.32 8.80 -10.20
C SER A 151 -0.09 8.80 -11.71
N ALA A 152 0.31 7.65 -12.29
CA ALA A 152 0.55 7.49 -13.72
C ALA A 152 -0.69 7.03 -14.50
N GLN A 153 -1.80 6.77 -13.81
CA GLN A 153 -3.01 6.20 -14.45
C GLN A 153 -3.97 7.25 -15.04
N GLY A 154 -3.59 8.47 -15.05
CA GLY A 154 -4.35 9.52 -15.69
C GLY A 154 -5.55 10.01 -14.89
#